data_ffa511350f5a60ef759554adb7309f16
#
_entry.id   ffa511350f5a60ef759554adb7309f16
#
_cell.length_a   1.000
_cell.length_b   1.000
_cell.length_c   1.000
_cell.angle_alpha   90.00
_cell.angle_beta   90.00
_cell.angle_gamma   90.00
#
_symmetry.space_group_name_H-M   'P 1'
#
loop_
_entity.id
_entity.type
_entity.pdbx_description
1 polymer ?
#
loop_
_entity_poly.entity_id
_entity_poly.type
_entity_poly.pdbx_seq_one_letter_code
_entity_poly.pdbx_strand_id
1 'polypeptide(L)'
;MNKVLKGLVAVAATAAMAVAGFAGASTAMADDPTGGIAVEANDTHTYSVYQIFTGTYGSDGSLGNVAAGQNFKTANGAGDGGTNLLAADAAKKVAGLESSASDSMKLETINKFVDLTGDAYGTVSAAAQLSKVPAGYYLAKDKDTVTGNDAATLYIVKVVGNEVVTIARKADKPTFEKKVQDANDSKGTTTGWQDSADYDVNDTVPFKLTATLPTDKDDFAAYKTYKLVFKDTQSAGLTYPEASGFIVKYEETVVPASQYTLTLNPTTTTADSTFTLTINDVKSLTDSEGQAIAVAKGGKFTVEYASTLNKNAVIGSAGNPNEAKLEYSNNPNYTGDGADSPTGETPKDKVIVFTYQLNVNKTFDQGDPAESDMPKFTLYKKYKNGESEEWNKVGKEIALTRGGTEGHFTYTGSFSRIDDGEYKLVETHTPAGYNTAADTLFTITADHDVLSDNPALTSLKINQTDGDKTNGTVQADVVNKKGSNLPSTGGMGTVLLYVAGIAVFVLAGATLVMALRRRNA
;
A
#
# COMPACT_ATOMS: atom_id res chain seq x y z
N MET A 1 -22.27 -35.96 3.59
CA MET A 1 -21.41 -36.93 2.91
C MET A 1 -21.49 -36.67 1.42
N ASN A 2 -20.54 -35.90 0.88
CA ASN A 2 -20.24 -35.94 -0.55
C ASN A 2 -18.78 -35.50 -0.65
N LYS A 3 -17.95 -36.48 -0.98
CA LYS A 3 -16.53 -36.27 -1.28
C LYS A 3 -16.45 -35.59 -2.65
N VAL A 4 -16.20 -34.31 -2.68
CA VAL A 4 -15.74 -33.65 -3.91
C VAL A 4 -14.30 -34.10 -4.10
N LEU A 5 -14.09 -34.92 -5.10
CA LEU A 5 -12.77 -35.26 -5.61
C LEU A 5 -12.15 -33.98 -6.13
N LYS A 6 -11.17 -33.45 -5.39
CA LYS A 6 -10.37 -32.31 -5.82
C LYS A 6 -9.51 -32.76 -7.00
N GLY A 7 -9.62 -32.00 -8.09
CA GLY A 7 -9.02 -32.27 -9.37
C GLY A 7 -7.51 -32.47 -9.32
N LEU A 8 -7.09 -33.42 -10.05
CA LEU A 8 -5.71 -33.85 -10.25
C LEU A 8 -4.91 -32.83 -11.08
N VAL A 9 -3.84 -32.42 -10.54
CA VAL A 9 -2.45 -32.22 -10.99
C VAL A 9 -2.20 -32.18 -12.51
N ALA A 10 -1.72 -31.02 -12.98
CA ALA A 10 -1.42 -30.77 -14.39
C ALA A 10 -0.26 -31.59 -14.98
N VAL A 11 0.62 -32.19 -14.21
CA VAL A 11 1.73 -33.04 -14.68
C VAL A 11 1.73 -34.42 -14.00
N ALA A 12 0.69 -34.79 -13.30
CA ALA A 12 0.63 -36.09 -12.62
C ALA A 12 0.47 -37.32 -13.53
N ALA A 13 0.51 -37.17 -14.82
CA ALA A 13 0.51 -38.30 -15.73
C ALA A 13 1.92 -38.71 -16.19
N THR A 14 2.92 -38.67 -15.29
CA THR A 14 4.14 -39.47 -15.46
C THR A 14 3.90 -40.94 -15.09
N ALA A 15 2.65 -41.29 -14.72
CA ALA A 15 2.28 -42.68 -14.53
C ALA A 15 2.25 -43.39 -15.87
N ALA A 16 3.24 -44.21 -16.03
CA ALA A 16 3.27 -45.35 -16.94
C ALA A 16 3.28 -45.10 -18.44
N MET A 17 4.39 -44.54 -18.95
CA MET A 17 4.84 -45.00 -20.25
C MET A 17 5.52 -46.36 -20.08
N ALA A 18 4.74 -47.42 -20.05
CA ALA A 18 5.28 -48.77 -20.03
C ALA A 18 5.86 -49.08 -21.41
N VAL A 19 7.18 -49.16 -21.52
CA VAL A 19 7.84 -49.64 -22.71
C VAL A 19 7.73 -51.15 -22.70
N ALA A 20 6.63 -51.67 -23.23
CA ALA A 20 6.51 -53.09 -23.55
C ALA A 20 7.46 -53.38 -24.73
N GLY A 21 8.33 -54.35 -24.53
CA GLY A 21 9.34 -54.76 -25.52
C GLY A 21 8.72 -55.14 -26.87
N PHE A 22 9.46 -54.90 -27.91
CA PHE A 22 9.18 -55.25 -29.30
C PHE A 22 8.79 -56.72 -29.41
N ALA A 23 7.56 -57.03 -29.75
CA ALA A 23 7.15 -58.28 -30.31
C ALA A 23 6.04 -58.04 -31.34
N GLY A 24 6.40 -58.22 -32.63
CA GLY A 24 5.48 -58.56 -33.69
C GLY A 24 4.51 -57.50 -34.16
N ALA A 25 4.76 -56.92 -35.33
CA ALA A 25 3.78 -56.13 -36.05
C ALA A 25 2.54 -56.95 -36.37
N SER A 26 1.46 -56.81 -35.63
CA SER A 26 0.12 -57.08 -36.11
C SER A 26 -0.51 -55.72 -36.47
N THR A 27 -0.90 -55.58 -37.74
CA THR A 27 -1.77 -54.50 -38.19
C THR A 27 -3.14 -54.62 -37.54
N ALA A 28 -3.25 -54.18 -36.30
CA ALA A 28 -4.56 -53.90 -35.72
C ALA A 28 -5.10 -52.70 -36.47
N MET A 29 -6.25 -52.86 -37.13
CA MET A 29 -7.04 -51.74 -37.62
C MET A 29 -7.29 -50.86 -36.41
N ALA A 30 -6.77 -49.62 -36.48
CA ALA A 30 -7.00 -48.66 -35.41
C ALA A 30 -8.50 -48.36 -35.36
N ASP A 31 -9.15 -48.67 -34.25
CA ASP A 31 -10.49 -48.17 -33.97
C ASP A 31 -10.46 -46.63 -34.13
N ASP A 32 -11.57 -46.05 -34.64
CA ASP A 32 -11.70 -44.61 -34.78
C ASP A 32 -11.35 -43.95 -33.44
N PRO A 33 -10.45 -42.93 -33.42
CA PRO A 33 -10.03 -42.30 -32.19
C PRO A 33 -11.24 -41.72 -31.46
N THR A 34 -11.45 -42.12 -30.23
CA THR A 34 -12.56 -41.67 -29.37
C THR A 34 -12.13 -40.61 -28.35
N GLY A 35 -10.81 -40.37 -28.19
CA GLY A 35 -10.27 -39.40 -27.29
C GLY A 35 -10.58 -37.97 -27.67
N GLY A 36 -10.41 -37.08 -26.74
CA GLY A 36 -10.58 -35.66 -26.95
C GLY A 36 -9.82 -34.81 -25.94
N ILE A 37 -9.72 -33.51 -26.24
CA ILE A 37 -9.17 -32.51 -25.33
C ILE A 37 -10.20 -31.39 -25.21
N ALA A 38 -10.60 -31.06 -23.99
CA ALA A 38 -11.49 -29.97 -23.63
C ALA A 38 -10.82 -29.00 -22.66
N VAL A 39 -11.38 -27.83 -22.53
CA VAL A 39 -11.00 -26.80 -21.55
C VAL A 39 -12.16 -26.60 -20.59
N GLU A 40 -11.89 -26.22 -19.36
CA GLU A 40 -12.93 -25.89 -18.38
C GLU A 40 -13.85 -24.79 -18.91
N ALA A 41 -15.16 -24.88 -18.62
CA ALA A 41 -16.18 -24.01 -19.20
C ALA A 41 -16.02 -22.51 -18.84
N ASN A 42 -15.33 -22.20 -17.75
CA ASN A 42 -15.05 -20.86 -17.27
C ASN A 42 -13.68 -20.29 -17.73
N ASP A 43 -12.88 -21.09 -18.42
CA ASP A 43 -11.61 -20.64 -18.97
C ASP A 43 -11.85 -19.83 -20.25
N THR A 44 -11.31 -18.61 -20.28
CA THR A 44 -11.45 -17.67 -21.40
C THR A 44 -10.33 -17.77 -22.42
N HIS A 45 -9.32 -18.61 -22.17
CA HIS A 45 -8.14 -18.75 -23.02
C HIS A 45 -8.31 -19.82 -24.12
N THR A 46 -7.49 -19.68 -25.14
CA THR A 46 -7.34 -20.63 -26.24
C THR A 46 -5.98 -21.28 -26.15
N TYR A 47 -5.93 -22.59 -26.33
CA TYR A 47 -4.69 -23.35 -26.25
C TYR A 47 -4.34 -23.98 -27.58
N SER A 48 -3.05 -23.86 -27.99
CA SER A 48 -2.46 -24.66 -29.05
C SER A 48 -2.02 -26.00 -28.49
N VAL A 49 -2.43 -27.08 -29.12
CA VAL A 49 -2.12 -28.47 -28.70
C VAL A 49 -1.05 -29.04 -29.61
N TYR A 50 -0.02 -29.62 -29.05
CA TYR A 50 1.13 -30.20 -29.75
C TYR A 50 1.24 -31.70 -29.40
N GLN A 51 1.22 -32.56 -30.41
CA GLN A 51 1.34 -33.99 -30.22
C GLN A 51 2.81 -34.42 -30.19
N ILE A 52 3.29 -34.78 -28.99
CA ILE A 52 4.70 -35.17 -28.79
C ILE A 52 4.90 -36.63 -29.20
N PHE A 53 4.08 -37.53 -28.66
CA PHE A 53 4.12 -38.96 -28.95
C PHE A 53 2.75 -39.45 -29.35
N THR A 54 2.73 -40.48 -30.24
CA THR A 54 1.58 -41.35 -30.47
C THR A 54 1.83 -42.72 -29.83
N GLY A 55 0.78 -43.49 -29.64
CA GLY A 55 0.93 -44.85 -29.12
C GLY A 55 -0.41 -45.56 -28.91
N THR A 56 -0.35 -46.72 -28.28
CA THR A 56 -1.54 -47.48 -27.88
C THR A 56 -1.84 -47.21 -26.42
N TYR A 57 -3.09 -46.85 -26.12
CA TYR A 57 -3.52 -46.56 -24.75
C TYR A 57 -3.86 -47.84 -23.99
N GLY A 58 -3.20 -48.06 -22.88
CA GLY A 58 -3.41 -49.19 -22.00
C GLY A 58 -4.56 -48.96 -21.02
N SER A 59 -5.18 -50.03 -20.53
CA SER A 59 -6.25 -49.97 -19.52
C SER A 59 -5.79 -49.45 -18.16
N ASP A 60 -4.50 -49.37 -17.93
CA ASP A 60 -3.85 -48.80 -16.75
C ASP A 60 -3.53 -47.28 -16.91
N GLY A 61 -3.95 -46.69 -18.02
CA GLY A 61 -3.65 -45.26 -18.33
C GLY A 61 -2.28 -45.06 -18.97
N SER A 62 -1.52 -46.11 -19.29
CA SER A 62 -0.21 -46.04 -19.90
C SER A 62 -0.29 -45.85 -21.42
N LEU A 63 0.80 -45.35 -22.02
CA LEU A 63 1.00 -45.27 -23.47
C LEU A 63 2.07 -46.25 -23.88
N GLY A 64 1.66 -47.34 -24.58
CA GLY A 64 2.57 -48.36 -25.17
C GLY A 64 2.83 -48.10 -26.66
N ASN A 65 3.73 -48.89 -27.27
CA ASN A 65 4.07 -48.79 -28.68
C ASN A 65 4.36 -47.34 -29.16
N VAL A 66 5.13 -46.62 -28.38
CA VAL A 66 5.33 -45.18 -28.56
C VAL A 66 6.09 -44.89 -29.85
N ALA A 67 5.53 -43.98 -30.66
CA ALA A 67 6.11 -43.47 -31.88
C ALA A 67 6.13 -41.91 -31.87
N ALA A 68 6.81 -41.33 -32.82
CA ALA A 68 6.85 -39.86 -32.99
C ALA A 68 5.47 -39.30 -33.30
N GLY A 69 5.02 -38.30 -32.54
CA GLY A 69 3.87 -37.48 -32.86
C GLY A 69 4.18 -36.40 -33.88
N GLN A 70 3.15 -35.68 -34.34
CA GLN A 70 3.29 -34.61 -35.33
C GLN A 70 4.34 -33.55 -34.91
N ASN A 71 4.41 -33.24 -33.63
CA ASN A 71 5.26 -32.19 -33.08
C ASN A 71 6.49 -32.76 -32.33
N PHE A 72 6.80 -34.04 -32.51
CA PHE A 72 8.01 -34.60 -31.94
C PHE A 72 9.26 -34.03 -32.64
N LYS A 73 10.24 -33.62 -31.84
CA LYS A 73 11.57 -33.30 -32.30
C LYS A 73 12.62 -34.12 -31.57
N THR A 74 13.66 -34.53 -32.29
CA THR A 74 14.83 -35.11 -31.65
C THR A 74 15.59 -34.05 -30.89
N ALA A 75 15.84 -34.26 -29.60
CA ALA A 75 16.68 -33.37 -28.82
C ALA A 75 18.14 -33.52 -29.25
N ASN A 76 18.74 -32.45 -29.72
CA ASN A 76 20.19 -32.39 -29.86
C ASN A 76 20.80 -32.22 -28.46
N GLY A 77 21.30 -33.28 -27.93
CA GLY A 77 22.39 -33.44 -27.02
C GLY A 77 22.68 -32.51 -25.88
N ALA A 78 21.74 -31.77 -25.33
CA ALA A 78 21.97 -31.08 -24.09
C ALA A 78 21.85 -32.07 -22.90
N GLY A 79 22.95 -32.61 -22.46
CA GLY A 79 23.06 -33.48 -21.29
C GLY A 79 23.13 -34.99 -21.56
N ASP A 80 23.05 -35.42 -22.83
CA ASP A 80 23.03 -36.84 -23.20
C ASP A 80 24.15 -37.23 -24.18
N GLY A 81 25.29 -36.58 -24.13
CA GLY A 81 26.43 -36.92 -24.97
C GLY A 81 26.25 -36.64 -26.46
N GLY A 82 25.28 -35.80 -26.85
CA GLY A 82 25.11 -35.34 -28.24
C GLY A 82 24.31 -36.29 -29.14
N THR A 83 23.65 -37.31 -28.60
CA THR A 83 22.86 -38.26 -29.41
C THR A 83 21.40 -37.80 -29.54
N ASN A 84 20.88 -37.83 -30.77
CA ASN A 84 19.46 -37.67 -31.05
C ASN A 84 18.70 -38.90 -30.58
N LEU A 85 17.73 -38.72 -29.67
CA LEU A 85 16.88 -39.82 -29.20
C LEU A 85 15.75 -40.11 -30.19
N LEU A 86 15.49 -41.39 -30.45
CA LEU A 86 14.24 -41.82 -31.08
C LEU A 86 13.07 -41.59 -30.13
N ALA A 87 11.84 -41.51 -30.67
CA ALA A 87 10.63 -41.23 -29.88
C ALA A 87 10.46 -42.22 -28.72
N ALA A 88 10.70 -43.52 -28.90
CA ALA A 88 10.59 -44.51 -27.85
C ALA A 88 11.59 -44.28 -26.69
N ASP A 89 12.81 -43.87 -26.98
CA ASP A 89 13.82 -43.63 -25.95
C ASP A 89 13.62 -42.25 -25.26
N ALA A 90 13.16 -41.25 -26.02
CA ALA A 90 12.70 -40.00 -25.44
C ALA A 90 11.51 -40.21 -24.48
N ALA A 91 10.57 -41.05 -24.85
CA ALA A 91 9.43 -41.41 -24.00
C ALA A 91 9.87 -42.14 -22.72
N LYS A 92 10.83 -43.06 -22.79
CA LYS A 92 11.43 -43.70 -21.59
C LYS A 92 12.04 -42.65 -20.64
N LYS A 93 12.73 -41.64 -21.20
CA LYS A 93 13.33 -40.58 -20.41
C LYS A 93 12.30 -39.73 -19.72
N VAL A 94 11.22 -39.37 -20.41
CA VAL A 94 10.08 -38.65 -19.82
C VAL A 94 9.36 -39.49 -18.74
N ALA A 95 9.18 -40.79 -19.01
CA ALA A 95 8.58 -41.70 -18.04
C ALA A 95 9.41 -41.92 -16.77
N GLY A 96 10.72 -41.79 -16.88
CA GLY A 96 11.67 -41.94 -15.78
C GLY A 96 11.83 -40.67 -14.92
N LEU A 97 11.08 -39.59 -15.18
CA LEU A 97 11.14 -38.40 -14.35
C LEU A 97 10.59 -38.67 -12.96
N GLU A 98 11.31 -38.20 -11.94
CA GLU A 98 10.91 -38.35 -10.54
C GLU A 98 9.50 -37.80 -10.29
N SER A 99 8.65 -38.56 -9.63
CA SER A 99 7.27 -38.14 -9.28
C SER A 99 7.28 -36.89 -8.39
N SER A 100 8.30 -36.74 -7.54
CA SER A 100 8.53 -35.61 -6.64
C SER A 100 9.10 -34.36 -7.31
N ALA A 101 9.59 -34.46 -8.55
CA ALA A 101 10.08 -33.29 -9.27
C ALA A 101 8.96 -32.29 -9.54
N SER A 102 9.29 -30.98 -9.46
CA SER A 102 8.32 -29.93 -9.78
C SER A 102 7.87 -30.00 -11.24
N ASP A 103 6.70 -29.45 -11.51
CA ASP A 103 6.15 -29.43 -12.87
C ASP A 103 7.06 -28.67 -13.84
N SER A 104 7.69 -27.60 -13.41
CA SER A 104 8.66 -26.84 -14.21
C SER A 104 9.90 -27.68 -14.57
N MET A 105 10.43 -28.47 -13.63
CA MET A 105 11.57 -29.38 -13.90
C MET A 105 11.18 -30.48 -14.89
N LYS A 106 9.97 -31.06 -14.76
CA LYS A 106 9.44 -32.04 -15.71
C LYS A 106 9.32 -31.43 -17.11
N LEU A 107 8.76 -30.24 -17.21
CA LEU A 107 8.62 -29.51 -18.48
C LEU A 107 9.95 -29.14 -19.12
N GLU A 108 10.98 -28.82 -18.35
CA GLU A 108 12.32 -28.57 -18.89
C GLU A 108 12.83 -29.78 -19.69
N THR A 109 12.55 -31.00 -19.22
CA THR A 109 12.89 -32.23 -19.97
C THR A 109 11.96 -32.45 -21.14
N ILE A 110 10.63 -32.31 -20.95
CA ILE A 110 9.62 -32.56 -21.99
C ILE A 110 9.79 -31.58 -23.17
N ASN A 111 10.11 -30.33 -22.92
CA ASN A 111 10.31 -29.29 -23.93
C ASN A 111 11.47 -29.57 -24.87
N LYS A 112 12.41 -30.44 -24.50
CA LYS A 112 13.47 -30.92 -25.39
C LYS A 112 12.95 -31.77 -26.55
N PHE A 113 11.79 -32.37 -26.39
CA PHE A 113 11.19 -33.34 -27.31
C PHE A 113 9.96 -32.83 -28.07
N VAL A 114 9.58 -31.55 -27.91
CA VAL A 114 8.44 -30.95 -28.62
C VAL A 114 8.86 -29.76 -29.48
N ASP A 115 8.40 -29.73 -30.72
CA ASP A 115 8.52 -28.57 -31.60
C ASP A 115 7.32 -27.64 -31.39
N LEU A 116 7.55 -26.55 -30.65
CA LEU A 116 6.55 -25.51 -30.39
C LEU A 116 6.54 -24.41 -31.47
N THR A 117 7.43 -24.51 -32.46
CA THR A 117 7.56 -23.55 -33.57
C THR A 117 6.85 -23.99 -34.85
N GLY A 118 6.60 -25.30 -34.99
CA GLY A 118 5.82 -25.88 -36.08
C GLY A 118 4.28 -25.68 -35.86
N ASP A 119 3.52 -26.10 -36.86
CA ASP A 119 2.06 -26.06 -36.78
C ASP A 119 1.56 -26.94 -35.64
N ALA A 120 0.70 -26.36 -34.79
CA ALA A 120 0.05 -27.10 -33.71
C ALA A 120 -0.81 -28.25 -34.29
N TYR A 121 -0.92 -29.37 -33.56
CA TYR A 121 -1.83 -30.46 -33.90
C TYR A 121 -3.29 -29.97 -33.95
N GLY A 122 -3.66 -29.04 -33.10
CA GLY A 122 -4.97 -28.41 -33.08
C GLY A 122 -5.05 -27.30 -32.06
N THR A 123 -6.24 -26.70 -31.94
CA THR A 123 -6.55 -25.68 -30.96
C THR A 123 -7.80 -26.08 -30.16
N VAL A 124 -7.83 -25.69 -28.89
CA VAL A 124 -8.95 -25.96 -27.97
C VAL A 124 -9.26 -24.74 -27.13
N SER A 125 -10.55 -24.50 -26.87
CA SER A 125 -11.06 -23.47 -25.95
C SER A 125 -12.32 -23.96 -25.27
N ALA A 126 -12.85 -23.23 -24.28
CA ALA A 126 -14.13 -23.59 -23.66
C ALA A 126 -15.29 -23.71 -24.67
N ALA A 127 -15.25 -22.95 -25.78
CA ALA A 127 -16.25 -23.01 -26.84
C ALA A 127 -16.00 -24.08 -27.91
N ALA A 128 -14.77 -24.63 -28.01
CA ALA A 128 -14.37 -25.54 -29.09
C ALA A 128 -13.48 -26.67 -28.55
N GLN A 129 -14.10 -27.82 -28.34
CA GLN A 129 -13.40 -29.04 -27.95
C GLN A 129 -12.68 -29.64 -29.16
N LEU A 130 -11.48 -30.20 -28.93
CA LEU A 130 -10.78 -31.03 -29.91
C LEU A 130 -11.23 -32.47 -29.74
N SER A 131 -11.96 -33.00 -30.74
CA SER A 131 -12.52 -34.35 -30.74
C SER A 131 -11.76 -35.26 -31.69
N LYS A 132 -11.95 -36.61 -31.54
CA LYS A 132 -11.25 -37.62 -32.35
C LYS A 132 -9.73 -37.52 -32.28
N VAL A 133 -9.23 -37.28 -31.08
CA VAL A 133 -7.80 -37.20 -30.79
C VAL A 133 -7.24 -38.61 -30.61
N PRO A 134 -6.24 -39.03 -31.40
CA PRO A 134 -5.59 -40.32 -31.23
C PRO A 134 -4.93 -40.49 -29.86
N ALA A 135 -4.79 -41.71 -29.41
CA ALA A 135 -4.03 -41.97 -28.20
C ALA A 135 -2.61 -41.46 -28.33
N GLY A 136 -2.15 -40.71 -27.33
CA GLY A 136 -0.85 -40.04 -27.39
C GLY A 136 -0.52 -39.17 -26.18
N TYR A 137 0.61 -38.53 -26.27
CA TYR A 137 1.11 -37.57 -25.27
C TYR A 137 1.13 -36.19 -25.84
N TYR A 138 0.38 -35.28 -25.25
CA TYR A 138 0.10 -33.95 -25.80
C TYR A 138 0.51 -32.85 -24.82
N LEU A 139 1.08 -31.76 -25.37
CA LEU A 139 1.34 -30.53 -24.64
C LEU A 139 0.36 -29.46 -25.12
N ALA A 140 -0.34 -28.82 -24.19
CA ALA A 140 -1.18 -27.66 -24.44
C ALA A 140 -0.44 -26.38 -23.99
N LYS A 141 -0.33 -25.42 -24.89
CA LYS A 141 0.29 -24.13 -24.70
C LYS A 141 -0.75 -23.04 -24.85
N ASP A 142 -0.81 -22.14 -23.87
CA ASP A 142 -1.63 -20.93 -23.96
C ASP A 142 -1.23 -20.13 -25.20
N LYS A 143 -2.20 -19.81 -26.05
CA LYS A 143 -2.02 -19.07 -27.28
C LYS A 143 -2.24 -17.57 -27.10
N ASP A 144 -3.02 -17.20 -26.10
CA ASP A 144 -3.43 -15.83 -25.89
C ASP A 144 -2.29 -15.00 -25.28
N THR A 145 -2.23 -13.74 -25.65
CA THR A 145 -1.31 -12.78 -25.05
C THR A 145 -1.85 -12.39 -23.68
N VAL A 146 -1.07 -12.66 -22.66
CA VAL A 146 -1.42 -12.34 -21.28
C VAL A 146 -1.12 -10.86 -21.01
N THR A 147 -2.12 -10.10 -20.56
CA THR A 147 -2.01 -8.66 -20.29
C THR A 147 -2.75 -8.25 -19.02
N GLY A 148 -2.38 -7.11 -18.44
CA GLY A 148 -3.04 -6.54 -17.27
C GLY A 148 -2.98 -7.47 -16.05
N ASN A 149 -4.12 -7.68 -15.43
CA ASN A 149 -4.24 -8.56 -14.25
C ASN A 149 -4.50 -10.02 -14.65
N ASP A 150 -3.73 -10.56 -15.57
CA ASP A 150 -3.84 -11.95 -16.00
C ASP A 150 -2.48 -12.67 -15.94
N ALA A 151 -2.49 -14.02 -15.94
CA ALA A 151 -1.31 -14.86 -15.95
C ALA A 151 -1.46 -16.01 -16.93
N ALA A 152 -0.37 -16.36 -17.65
CA ALA A 152 -0.35 -17.55 -18.49
C ALA A 152 -0.38 -18.81 -17.61
N THR A 153 -0.99 -19.87 -18.12
CA THR A 153 -0.86 -21.17 -17.46
C THR A 153 0.48 -21.83 -17.80
N LEU A 154 1.01 -22.62 -16.89
CA LEU A 154 2.09 -23.54 -17.19
C LEU A 154 1.63 -24.49 -18.31
N TYR A 155 2.53 -24.86 -19.23
CA TYR A 155 2.19 -25.85 -20.27
C TYR A 155 1.66 -27.11 -19.63
N ILE A 156 0.49 -27.54 -20.10
CA ILE A 156 -0.22 -28.69 -19.55
C ILE A 156 0.07 -29.89 -20.44
N VAL A 157 0.56 -30.97 -19.85
CA VAL A 157 0.87 -32.19 -20.57
C VAL A 157 -0.07 -33.31 -20.13
N LYS A 158 -0.68 -34.00 -21.09
CA LYS A 158 -1.66 -35.06 -20.85
C LYS A 158 -1.38 -36.28 -21.73
N VAL A 159 -1.64 -37.44 -21.17
CA VAL A 159 -1.86 -38.67 -21.96
C VAL A 159 -3.35 -38.68 -22.36
N VAL A 160 -3.59 -38.70 -23.65
CA VAL A 160 -4.95 -38.80 -24.20
C VAL A 160 -5.15 -40.27 -24.63
N GLY A 161 -6.20 -40.89 -24.14
CA GLY A 161 -6.64 -42.22 -24.49
C GLY A 161 -7.96 -42.20 -25.24
N ASN A 162 -8.92 -43.00 -24.75
CA ASN A 162 -10.24 -43.15 -25.37
C ASN A 162 -11.28 -42.17 -24.79
N GLU A 163 -10.91 -41.31 -23.88
CA GLU A 163 -11.80 -40.36 -23.22
C GLU A 163 -11.37 -38.92 -23.48
N VAL A 164 -12.27 -37.98 -23.19
CA VAL A 164 -11.96 -36.55 -23.22
C VAL A 164 -11.19 -36.21 -21.95
N VAL A 165 -10.00 -35.63 -22.12
CA VAL A 165 -9.23 -35.05 -21.02
C VAL A 165 -9.48 -33.55 -20.96
N THR A 166 -9.73 -33.01 -19.75
CA THR A 166 -9.94 -31.58 -19.55
C THR A 166 -8.66 -30.92 -19.13
N ILE A 167 -8.36 -29.80 -19.78
CA ILE A 167 -7.31 -28.87 -19.38
C ILE A 167 -7.87 -27.95 -18.31
N ALA A 168 -7.27 -27.96 -17.13
CA ALA A 168 -7.56 -27.03 -16.05
C ALA A 168 -6.43 -25.99 -16.00
N ARG A 169 -6.81 -24.72 -16.12
CA ARG A 169 -5.87 -23.61 -16.06
C ARG A 169 -5.27 -23.48 -14.66
N LYS A 170 -3.97 -23.19 -14.61
CA LYS A 170 -3.23 -22.86 -13.40
C LYS A 170 -2.66 -21.46 -13.57
N ALA A 171 -3.33 -20.48 -13.00
CA ALA A 171 -2.97 -19.09 -13.16
C ALA A 171 -3.42 -18.27 -11.93
N ASP A 172 -3.15 -18.78 -10.72
CA ASP A 172 -3.37 -18.02 -9.49
C ASP A 172 -2.42 -16.83 -9.43
N LYS A 173 -2.90 -15.74 -8.87
CA LYS A 173 -2.26 -14.42 -8.90
C LYS A 173 -2.05 -13.92 -7.49
N PRO A 174 -1.03 -13.07 -7.27
CA PRO A 174 -0.88 -12.40 -5.98
C PRO A 174 -2.01 -11.39 -5.77
N THR A 175 -2.31 -11.13 -4.50
CA THR A 175 -3.11 -9.98 -4.10
C THR A 175 -2.23 -8.86 -3.60
N PHE A 176 -2.74 -7.64 -3.64
CA PHE A 176 -2.01 -6.45 -3.23
C PHE A 176 -2.89 -5.52 -2.42
N GLU A 177 -2.32 -4.94 -1.36
CA GLU A 177 -3.00 -4.02 -0.46
C GLU A 177 -2.04 -2.90 -0.04
N LYS A 178 -2.57 -1.67 0.05
CA LYS A 178 -1.87 -0.49 0.58
C LYS A 178 -2.64 0.06 1.76
N LYS A 179 -1.93 0.40 2.85
CA LYS A 179 -2.52 0.95 4.07
C LYS A 179 -1.68 2.09 4.63
N VAL A 180 -2.31 2.92 5.46
CA VAL A 180 -1.73 4.00 6.24
C VAL A 180 -2.07 3.80 7.71
N GLN A 181 -1.24 4.30 8.62
CA GLN A 181 -1.60 4.41 10.04
C GLN A 181 -1.96 5.86 10.34
N ASP A 182 -2.86 6.05 11.29
CA ASP A 182 -3.25 7.34 11.81
C ASP A 182 -2.76 7.48 13.25
N ALA A 183 -2.41 8.71 13.65
CA ALA A 183 -1.94 9.03 14.99
C ALA A 183 -2.66 10.27 15.51
N ASN A 184 -3.36 10.14 16.63
CA ASN A 184 -3.97 11.28 17.31
C ASN A 184 -3.06 11.74 18.47
N ASP A 185 -2.39 12.85 18.28
CA ASP A 185 -1.43 13.42 19.24
C ASP A 185 -2.05 13.74 20.59
N SER A 186 -3.29 14.29 20.58
CA SER A 186 -3.97 14.72 21.80
C SER A 186 -4.43 13.55 22.67
N LYS A 187 -4.64 12.38 22.05
CA LYS A 187 -4.97 11.13 22.75
C LYS A 187 -3.73 10.27 23.02
N GLY A 188 -2.64 10.50 22.28
CA GLY A 188 -1.43 9.67 22.32
C GLY A 188 -1.69 8.27 21.81
N THR A 189 -2.53 8.11 20.79
CA THR A 189 -2.95 6.82 20.24
C THR A 189 -2.60 6.73 18.76
N THR A 190 -2.26 5.52 18.32
CA THR A 190 -2.04 5.17 16.92
C THR A 190 -3.04 4.07 16.54
N THR A 191 -3.63 4.17 15.36
CA THR A 191 -4.59 3.18 14.84
C THR A 191 -3.88 1.92 14.32
N GLY A 192 -4.64 0.89 13.99
CA GLY A 192 -4.21 -0.15 13.07
C GLY A 192 -4.00 0.41 11.65
N TRP A 193 -3.62 -0.47 10.73
CA TRP A 193 -3.49 -0.15 9.31
C TRP A 193 -4.88 0.03 8.67
N GLN A 194 -5.10 1.16 8.00
CA GLN A 194 -6.39 1.59 7.46
C GLN A 194 -6.22 2.34 6.12
N ASP A 195 -7.32 2.84 5.53
CA ASP A 195 -7.27 3.42 4.17
C ASP A 195 -7.19 4.95 4.16
N SER A 196 -7.33 5.58 5.30
CA SER A 196 -7.18 7.04 5.42
C SER A 196 -6.68 7.44 6.80
N ALA A 197 -6.06 8.62 6.88
CA ALA A 197 -5.51 9.21 8.10
C ALA A 197 -5.55 10.73 8.00
N ASP A 198 -5.39 11.44 9.12
CA ASP A 198 -5.12 12.87 9.10
C ASP A 198 -3.86 13.23 9.90
N TYR A 199 -3.18 14.31 9.48
CA TYR A 199 -1.88 14.69 10.02
C TYR A 199 -1.63 16.19 9.96
N ASP A 200 -0.82 16.69 10.89
CA ASP A 200 -0.23 18.03 10.84
C ASP A 200 0.88 18.11 9.78
N VAL A 201 1.13 19.31 9.27
CA VAL A 201 2.29 19.57 8.40
C VAL A 201 3.60 19.26 9.14
N ASN A 202 4.52 18.60 8.45
CA ASN A 202 5.81 18.05 8.90
C ASN A 202 5.71 16.75 9.73
N ASP A 203 4.53 16.22 9.93
CA ASP A 203 4.39 14.92 10.56
C ASP A 203 4.84 13.78 9.64
N THR A 204 5.19 12.70 10.29
CA THR A 204 5.63 11.47 9.64
C THR A 204 4.45 10.51 9.52
N VAL A 205 4.06 10.19 8.29
CA VAL A 205 2.90 9.37 7.92
C VAL A 205 3.37 7.97 7.53
N PRO A 206 3.09 6.93 8.33
CA PRO A 206 3.49 5.56 8.02
C PRO A 206 2.60 4.92 6.96
N PHE A 207 3.21 4.28 5.96
CA PHE A 207 2.56 3.51 4.91
C PHE A 207 3.07 2.08 4.88
N LYS A 208 2.20 1.16 4.47
CA LYS A 208 2.54 -0.24 4.23
C LYS A 208 1.91 -0.76 2.94
N LEU A 209 2.74 -1.37 2.11
CA LEU A 209 2.33 -2.16 0.96
C LEU A 209 2.45 -3.64 1.33
N THR A 210 1.44 -4.44 0.99
CA THR A 210 1.44 -5.88 1.24
C THR A 210 1.14 -6.62 -0.06
N ALA A 211 2.05 -7.46 -0.51
CA ALA A 211 1.85 -8.40 -1.60
C ALA A 211 1.72 -9.81 -1.02
N THR A 212 0.56 -10.45 -1.20
CA THR A 212 0.37 -11.86 -0.83
C THR A 212 0.55 -12.73 -2.06
N LEU A 213 1.51 -13.64 -2.02
CA LEU A 213 1.83 -14.56 -3.13
C LEU A 213 0.64 -15.48 -3.47
N PRO A 214 0.59 -16.06 -4.68
CA PRO A 214 -0.42 -17.05 -5.06
C PRO A 214 -0.60 -18.12 -4.00
N THR A 215 -1.84 -18.48 -3.72
CA THR A 215 -2.20 -19.40 -2.63
C THR A 215 -2.21 -20.85 -3.07
N ASP A 216 -2.42 -21.12 -4.37
CA ASP A 216 -2.31 -22.46 -4.90
C ASP A 216 -0.83 -22.88 -4.93
N LYS A 217 -0.55 -24.02 -4.29
CA LYS A 217 0.83 -24.53 -4.15
C LYS A 217 1.47 -24.89 -5.49
N ASP A 218 0.64 -25.38 -6.42
CA ASP A 218 1.14 -25.87 -7.69
C ASP A 218 1.41 -24.72 -8.64
N ASP A 219 0.62 -23.64 -8.55
CA ASP A 219 0.77 -22.47 -9.38
C ASP A 219 2.05 -21.67 -9.03
N PHE A 220 2.26 -21.34 -7.77
CA PHE A 220 3.51 -20.66 -7.36
C PHE A 220 4.75 -21.55 -7.57
N ALA A 221 4.64 -22.85 -7.29
CA ALA A 221 5.74 -23.80 -7.48
C ALA A 221 6.12 -23.98 -8.95
N ALA A 222 5.20 -23.72 -9.88
CA ALA A 222 5.42 -23.82 -11.32
C ALA A 222 6.44 -22.78 -11.85
N TYR A 223 6.54 -21.62 -11.21
CA TYR A 223 7.51 -20.60 -11.60
C TYR A 223 8.94 -21.00 -11.20
N LYS A 224 9.89 -20.89 -12.15
CA LYS A 224 11.32 -21.05 -11.87
C LYS A 224 11.86 -19.88 -11.06
N THR A 225 11.52 -18.66 -11.48
CA THR A 225 11.79 -17.39 -10.82
C THR A 225 10.50 -16.61 -10.67
N TYR A 226 10.37 -15.77 -9.63
CA TYR A 226 9.17 -14.99 -9.40
C TYR A 226 9.53 -13.55 -9.05
N LYS A 227 9.25 -12.64 -9.98
CA LYS A 227 9.52 -11.20 -9.85
C LYS A 227 8.37 -10.48 -9.18
N LEU A 228 8.69 -9.55 -8.29
CA LEU A 228 7.76 -8.57 -7.74
C LEU A 228 8.28 -7.17 -7.97
N VAL A 229 7.40 -6.25 -8.40
CA VAL A 229 7.71 -4.83 -8.55
C VAL A 229 6.61 -4.02 -7.88
N PHE A 230 6.93 -3.38 -6.77
CA PHE A 230 6.05 -2.43 -6.09
C PHE A 230 6.21 -1.07 -6.76
N LYS A 231 5.12 -0.51 -7.26
CA LYS A 231 5.07 0.82 -7.87
C LYS A 231 4.14 1.70 -7.08
N ASP A 232 4.64 2.82 -6.61
CA ASP A 232 3.94 3.74 -5.73
C ASP A 232 3.97 5.15 -6.31
N THR A 233 2.89 5.89 -6.14
CA THR A 233 2.74 7.29 -6.56
C THR A 233 2.04 8.06 -5.47
N GLN A 234 2.72 9.02 -4.87
CA GLN A 234 2.15 9.92 -3.87
C GLN A 234 2.01 11.34 -4.40
N SER A 235 0.95 12.02 -3.95
CA SER A 235 0.70 13.42 -4.28
C SER A 235 1.81 14.34 -3.81
N ALA A 236 1.90 15.54 -4.40
CA ALA A 236 2.88 16.56 -4.08
C ALA A 236 2.88 17.01 -2.60
N GLY A 237 1.80 16.73 -1.86
CA GLY A 237 1.68 17.00 -0.42
C GLY A 237 2.49 16.06 0.47
N LEU A 238 3.01 14.96 -0.07
CA LEU A 238 3.79 13.96 0.63
C LEU A 238 5.24 13.93 0.12
N THR A 239 6.18 13.64 1.00
CA THR A 239 7.62 13.53 0.65
C THR A 239 8.13 12.19 1.15
N TYR A 240 8.67 11.35 0.25
CA TYR A 240 9.28 10.07 0.61
C TYR A 240 10.49 10.26 1.53
N PRO A 241 10.78 9.28 2.39
CA PRO A 241 12.04 9.23 3.11
C PRO A 241 13.20 8.93 2.16
N GLU A 242 14.42 9.07 2.64
CA GLU A 242 15.60 8.52 1.98
C GLU A 242 15.51 6.99 1.87
N ALA A 243 16.28 6.39 0.96
CA ALA A 243 16.23 4.96 0.68
C ALA A 243 16.38 4.07 1.93
N SER A 244 17.14 4.51 2.93
CA SER A 244 17.31 3.81 4.22
C SER A 244 16.05 3.80 5.09
N GLY A 245 15.05 4.61 4.78
CA GLY A 245 13.75 4.65 5.47
C GLY A 245 12.74 3.62 4.96
N PHE A 246 13.12 2.78 3.97
CA PHE A 246 12.29 1.69 3.47
C PHE A 246 12.69 0.37 4.12
N ILE A 247 11.72 -0.37 4.62
CA ILE A 247 11.91 -1.69 5.23
C ILE A 247 11.12 -2.70 4.40
N VAL A 248 11.83 -3.68 3.84
CA VAL A 248 11.24 -4.78 3.08
C VAL A 248 11.30 -6.05 3.93
N LYS A 249 10.18 -6.75 4.05
CA LYS A 249 10.10 -8.02 4.78
C LYS A 249 9.41 -9.09 3.96
N TYR A 250 9.79 -10.33 4.18
CA TYR A 250 9.01 -11.51 3.89
C TYR A 250 8.56 -12.10 5.22
N GLU A 251 7.25 -12.12 5.46
CA GLU A 251 6.67 -12.34 6.79
C GLU A 251 7.37 -11.42 7.82
N GLU A 252 8.01 -11.97 8.84
CA GLU A 252 8.77 -11.21 9.84
C GLU A 252 10.27 -11.04 9.50
N THR A 253 10.76 -11.69 8.42
CA THR A 253 12.17 -11.68 8.05
C THR A 253 12.48 -10.46 7.17
N VAL A 254 13.43 -9.63 7.60
CA VAL A 254 13.90 -8.48 6.82
C VAL A 254 14.68 -8.97 5.59
N VAL A 255 14.28 -8.47 4.42
CA VAL A 255 15.00 -8.66 3.15
C VAL A 255 16.07 -7.57 3.04
N PRO A 256 17.36 -7.92 2.98
CA PRO A 256 18.44 -6.94 2.87
C PRO A 256 18.34 -6.07 1.62
N ALA A 257 18.78 -4.81 1.72
CA ALA A 257 18.73 -3.86 0.60
C ALA A 257 19.55 -4.32 -0.64
N SER A 258 20.49 -5.23 -0.47
CA SER A 258 21.23 -5.85 -1.57
C SER A 258 20.42 -6.83 -2.41
N GLN A 259 19.23 -7.25 -1.95
CA GLN A 259 18.37 -8.24 -2.59
C GLN A 259 17.26 -7.60 -3.46
N TYR A 260 17.14 -6.28 -3.44
CA TYR A 260 16.18 -5.53 -4.25
C TYR A 260 16.79 -4.24 -4.81
N THR A 261 16.12 -3.67 -5.80
CA THR A 261 16.47 -2.35 -6.34
C THR A 261 15.36 -1.38 -6.02
N LEU A 262 15.69 -0.29 -5.31
CA LEU A 262 14.78 0.83 -5.04
C LEU A 262 15.18 2.04 -5.89
N THR A 263 14.25 2.55 -6.68
CA THR A 263 14.40 3.79 -7.45
C THR A 263 13.39 4.81 -6.95
N LEU A 264 13.89 5.93 -6.43
CA LEU A 264 13.10 7.07 -5.99
C LEU A 264 13.13 8.15 -7.07
N ASN A 265 11.97 8.67 -7.44
CA ASN A 265 11.82 9.82 -8.33
C ASN A 265 11.07 10.93 -7.57
N PRO A 266 11.73 11.59 -6.60
CA PRO A 266 11.13 12.69 -5.87
C PRO A 266 10.98 13.88 -6.81
N THR A 267 9.87 14.61 -6.66
CA THR A 267 9.70 15.90 -7.32
C THR A 267 9.85 17.03 -6.29
N THR A 268 10.49 18.10 -6.67
CA THR A 268 10.60 19.33 -5.85
C THR A 268 9.51 20.33 -6.18
N THR A 269 8.63 19.98 -7.11
CA THR A 269 7.54 20.80 -7.64
C THR A 269 6.19 20.38 -7.01
N THR A 270 5.10 20.93 -7.53
CA THR A 270 3.73 20.50 -7.20
C THR A 270 3.28 19.23 -7.94
N ALA A 271 4.21 18.51 -8.55
CA ALA A 271 3.94 17.25 -9.22
C ALA A 271 4.06 16.05 -8.25
N ASP A 272 3.40 14.95 -8.60
CA ASP A 272 3.47 13.72 -7.84
C ASP A 272 4.87 13.10 -7.88
N SER A 273 5.24 12.45 -6.79
CA SER A 273 6.49 11.69 -6.67
C SER A 273 6.22 10.20 -6.80
N THR A 274 7.21 9.43 -7.28
CA THR A 274 7.06 7.98 -7.43
C THR A 274 8.25 7.22 -6.84
N PHE A 275 8.00 5.97 -6.44
CA PHE A 275 9.07 5.00 -6.30
C PHE A 275 8.74 3.69 -7.02
N THR A 276 9.80 2.97 -7.34
CA THR A 276 9.74 1.59 -7.83
C THR A 276 10.70 0.73 -7.02
N LEU A 277 10.18 -0.34 -6.41
CA LEU A 277 10.98 -1.32 -5.69
C LEU A 277 10.86 -2.68 -6.39
N THR A 278 11.98 -3.20 -6.88
CA THR A 278 12.04 -4.43 -7.69
C THR A 278 12.78 -5.53 -6.96
N ILE A 279 12.15 -6.70 -6.82
CA ILE A 279 12.77 -7.97 -6.45
C ILE A 279 12.71 -8.86 -7.69
N ASN A 280 13.85 -9.15 -8.29
CA ASN A 280 13.90 -9.90 -9.56
C ASN A 280 13.49 -11.37 -9.39
N ASP A 281 13.83 -11.98 -8.25
CA ASP A 281 13.43 -13.35 -7.94
C ASP A 281 13.25 -13.53 -6.43
N VAL A 282 11.99 -13.63 -5.99
CA VAL A 282 11.69 -13.86 -4.57
C VAL A 282 12.09 -15.25 -4.08
N LYS A 283 12.31 -16.23 -5.00
CA LYS A 283 12.66 -17.60 -4.63
C LYS A 283 14.14 -17.79 -4.30
N SER A 284 14.99 -16.80 -4.64
CA SER A 284 16.43 -16.82 -4.42
C SER A 284 16.90 -15.92 -3.27
N LEU A 285 15.98 -15.36 -2.49
CA LEU A 285 16.31 -14.42 -1.42
C LEU A 285 17.08 -15.05 -0.28
N THR A 286 17.98 -14.26 0.29
CA THR A 286 18.70 -14.60 1.54
C THR A 286 18.50 -13.50 2.58
N ASP A 287 18.58 -13.84 3.85
CA ASP A 287 18.58 -12.89 4.95
C ASP A 287 19.96 -12.19 5.12
N SER A 288 20.11 -11.38 6.16
CA SER A 288 21.36 -10.67 6.45
C SER A 288 22.53 -11.58 6.84
N GLU A 289 22.27 -12.83 7.20
CA GLU A 289 23.25 -13.84 7.55
C GLU A 289 23.61 -14.75 6.35
N GLY A 290 22.97 -14.50 5.20
CA GLY A 290 23.16 -15.28 3.98
C GLY A 290 22.36 -16.60 3.96
N GLN A 291 21.43 -16.80 4.91
CA GLN A 291 20.57 -17.97 4.94
C GLN A 291 19.41 -17.79 3.98
N ALA A 292 19.05 -18.87 3.25
CA ALA A 292 17.95 -18.82 2.30
C ALA A 292 16.61 -18.53 3.01
N ILE A 293 15.88 -17.53 2.51
CA ILE A 293 14.51 -17.24 2.94
C ILE A 293 13.59 -18.23 2.24
N ALA A 294 12.92 -19.08 3.02
CA ALA A 294 12.00 -20.11 2.49
C ALA A 294 10.68 -19.48 2.02
N VAL A 295 10.70 -18.84 0.84
CA VAL A 295 9.51 -18.22 0.25
C VAL A 295 8.54 -19.30 -0.23
N ALA A 296 7.28 -19.21 0.22
CA ALA A 296 6.24 -20.18 -0.05
C ALA A 296 4.95 -19.53 -0.57
N LYS A 297 4.07 -20.34 -1.13
CA LYS A 297 2.71 -19.94 -1.54
C LYS A 297 1.96 -19.23 -0.40
N GLY A 298 1.21 -18.20 -0.71
CA GLY A 298 0.43 -17.44 0.26
C GLY A 298 1.25 -16.59 1.21
N GLY A 299 2.60 -16.65 1.14
CA GLY A 299 3.48 -15.82 1.95
C GLY A 299 3.40 -14.35 1.57
N LYS A 300 3.71 -13.47 2.51
CA LYS A 300 3.51 -12.03 2.38
C LYS A 300 4.83 -11.29 2.30
N PHE A 301 4.96 -10.45 1.29
CA PHE A 301 5.97 -9.40 1.23
C PHE A 301 5.37 -8.08 1.68
N THR A 302 6.04 -7.37 2.58
CA THR A 302 5.67 -6.03 2.99
C THR A 302 6.76 -5.03 2.66
N VAL A 303 6.34 -3.82 2.25
CA VAL A 303 7.21 -2.65 2.13
C VAL A 303 6.65 -1.58 3.05
N GLU A 304 7.38 -1.25 4.11
CA GLU A 304 7.01 -0.22 5.07
C GLU A 304 7.91 1.00 4.87
N TYR A 305 7.32 2.18 4.88
CA TYR A 305 8.03 3.45 4.80
C TYR A 305 7.18 4.54 5.44
N ALA A 306 7.79 5.69 5.75
CA ALA A 306 7.06 6.82 6.29
C ALA A 306 7.38 8.09 5.51
N SER A 307 6.36 8.70 4.90
CA SER A 307 6.47 9.98 4.20
C SER A 307 6.21 11.14 5.15
N THR A 308 6.73 12.32 4.84
CA THR A 308 6.42 13.55 5.56
C THR A 308 5.29 14.31 4.86
N LEU A 309 4.24 14.71 5.59
CA LEU A 309 3.24 15.64 5.10
C LEU A 309 3.88 17.03 4.98
N ASN A 310 3.99 17.55 3.76
CA ASN A 310 4.75 18.76 3.50
C ASN A 310 3.87 20.01 3.28
N LYS A 311 4.49 21.16 3.08
CA LYS A 311 3.79 22.45 2.88
C LYS A 311 2.90 22.52 1.63
N ASN A 312 3.00 21.58 0.69
CA ASN A 312 2.16 21.52 -0.51
C ASN A 312 0.91 20.64 -0.27
N ALA A 313 0.74 20.11 0.93
CA ALA A 313 -0.41 19.26 1.26
C ALA A 313 -1.73 20.00 0.98
N VAL A 314 -2.65 19.30 0.32
CA VAL A 314 -3.98 19.79 -0.02
C VAL A 314 -4.88 19.67 1.20
N ILE A 315 -5.56 20.77 1.55
CA ILE A 315 -6.47 20.87 2.67
C ILE A 315 -7.87 20.42 2.25
N GLY A 316 -8.59 19.72 3.11
CA GLY A 316 -9.99 19.35 2.92
C GLY A 316 -10.21 18.04 2.18
N SER A 317 -11.40 17.88 1.61
CA SER A 317 -11.91 16.59 1.12
C SER A 317 -11.14 15.97 -0.04
N ALA A 318 -10.40 16.75 -0.81
CA ALA A 318 -9.53 16.21 -1.85
C ALA A 318 -8.36 15.42 -1.25
N GLY A 319 -7.84 15.83 -0.09
CA GLY A 319 -6.76 15.20 0.64
C GLY A 319 -5.48 15.03 -0.18
N ASN A 320 -4.62 14.16 0.30
CA ASN A 320 -3.32 13.87 -0.28
C ASN A 320 -3.25 12.37 -0.60
N PRO A 321 -3.67 11.95 -1.80
CA PRO A 321 -3.70 10.55 -2.18
C PRO A 321 -2.29 9.97 -2.31
N ASN A 322 -2.18 8.69 -1.97
CA ASN A 322 -1.04 7.85 -2.23
C ASN A 322 -1.53 6.51 -2.78
N GLU A 323 -1.19 6.21 -4.04
CA GLU A 323 -1.65 5.04 -4.79
C GLU A 323 -0.50 4.09 -5.07
N ALA A 324 -0.77 2.79 -5.06
CA ALA A 324 0.23 1.81 -5.45
C ALA A 324 -0.39 0.64 -6.22
N LYS A 325 0.47 -0.09 -6.95
CA LYS A 325 0.15 -1.37 -7.58
C LYS A 325 1.35 -2.31 -7.50
N LEU A 326 1.07 -3.59 -7.66
CA LEU A 326 2.09 -4.62 -7.78
C LEU A 326 2.18 -5.10 -9.23
N GLU A 327 3.40 -5.15 -9.79
CA GLU A 327 3.67 -5.98 -10.97
C GLU A 327 4.30 -7.29 -10.50
N TYR A 328 3.93 -8.39 -11.15
CA TYR A 328 4.35 -9.75 -10.75
C TYR A 328 4.59 -10.64 -11.95
N SER A 329 5.45 -11.63 -11.80
CA SER A 329 5.65 -12.63 -12.85
C SER A 329 4.34 -13.30 -13.24
N ASN A 330 3.97 -13.23 -14.52
CA ASN A 330 2.70 -13.74 -15.02
C ASN A 330 2.84 -14.87 -16.06
N ASN A 331 4.06 -15.40 -16.25
CA ASN A 331 4.30 -16.51 -17.17
C ASN A 331 5.22 -17.57 -16.52
N PRO A 332 4.66 -18.69 -16.02
CA PRO A 332 5.43 -19.75 -15.39
C PRO A 332 6.34 -20.52 -16.37
N ASN A 333 6.17 -20.33 -17.69
CA ASN A 333 7.02 -20.96 -18.69
C ASN A 333 8.33 -20.19 -18.95
N TYR A 334 8.51 -19.03 -18.30
CA TYR A 334 9.75 -18.28 -18.36
C TYR A 334 10.85 -18.98 -17.55
N THR A 335 12.02 -19.20 -18.17
CA THR A 335 13.13 -19.96 -17.59
C THR A 335 14.37 -19.12 -17.29
N GLY A 336 14.30 -17.79 -17.49
CA GLY A 336 15.40 -16.87 -17.22
C GLY A 336 15.66 -16.63 -15.73
N ASP A 337 16.49 -15.63 -15.45
CA ASP A 337 16.94 -15.25 -14.11
C ASP A 337 15.96 -14.33 -13.34
N GLY A 338 14.83 -14.01 -13.91
CA GLY A 338 13.80 -13.16 -13.33
C GLY A 338 13.86 -11.68 -13.75
N ALA A 339 15.01 -11.17 -14.16
CA ALA A 339 15.14 -9.74 -14.52
C ALA A 339 14.20 -9.33 -15.66
N ASP A 340 14.14 -10.16 -16.72
CA ASP A 340 13.30 -9.95 -17.91
C ASP A 340 12.00 -10.77 -17.89
N SER A 341 11.57 -11.24 -16.70
CA SER A 341 10.32 -12.00 -16.57
C SER A 341 9.14 -11.18 -17.08
N PRO A 342 8.28 -11.74 -17.94
CA PRO A 342 7.01 -11.12 -18.28
C PRO A 342 6.17 -10.87 -17.01
N THR A 343 5.52 -9.72 -16.94
CA THR A 343 4.75 -9.31 -15.76
C THR A 343 3.31 -8.98 -16.09
N GLY A 344 2.41 -9.36 -15.19
CA GLY A 344 1.07 -8.81 -15.03
C GLY A 344 1.06 -7.74 -13.94
N GLU A 345 -0.08 -7.10 -13.73
CA GLU A 345 -0.24 -6.07 -12.69
C GLU A 345 -1.56 -6.22 -11.93
N THR A 346 -1.56 -5.90 -10.65
CA THR A 346 -2.79 -5.80 -9.86
C THR A 346 -3.53 -4.50 -10.16
N PRO A 347 -4.82 -4.40 -9.85
CA PRO A 347 -5.47 -3.10 -9.70
C PRO A 347 -4.67 -2.21 -8.74
N LYS A 348 -4.81 -0.90 -8.90
CA LYS A 348 -4.27 0.05 -7.94
C LYS A 348 -5.05 0.00 -6.64
N ASP A 349 -4.34 0.19 -5.53
CA ASP A 349 -4.92 0.44 -4.22
C ASP A 349 -4.50 1.82 -3.72
N LYS A 350 -5.39 2.52 -3.02
CA LYS A 350 -5.23 3.94 -2.69
C LYS A 350 -5.59 4.22 -1.24
N VAL A 351 -4.76 5.02 -0.59
CA VAL A 351 -5.03 5.63 0.71
C VAL A 351 -5.02 7.15 0.58
N ILE A 352 -5.69 7.87 1.49
CA ILE A 352 -5.73 9.34 1.49
C ILE A 352 -5.33 9.89 2.87
N VAL A 353 -4.43 10.87 2.86
CA VAL A 353 -4.04 11.64 4.06
C VAL A 353 -4.74 13.00 4.01
N PHE A 354 -5.54 13.30 5.04
CA PHE A 354 -6.25 14.56 5.19
C PHE A 354 -5.47 15.55 6.07
N THR A 355 -5.80 16.82 5.95
CA THR A 355 -5.32 17.90 6.81
C THR A 355 -6.29 19.07 6.70
N TYR A 356 -6.34 19.93 7.74
CA TYR A 356 -7.37 20.92 7.89
C TYR A 356 -6.80 22.32 8.08
N GLN A 357 -7.68 23.32 8.22
CA GLN A 357 -7.35 24.70 8.50
C GLN A 357 -8.30 25.27 9.57
N LEU A 358 -7.73 25.93 10.56
CA LEU A 358 -8.46 26.77 11.49
C LEU A 358 -8.48 28.21 10.98
N ASN A 359 -9.65 28.75 10.74
CA ASN A 359 -9.87 30.18 10.52
C ASN A 359 -10.13 30.87 11.87
N VAL A 360 -9.40 31.92 12.15
CA VAL A 360 -9.62 32.80 13.30
C VAL A 360 -10.42 34.00 12.84
N ASN A 361 -11.61 34.19 13.40
CA ASN A 361 -12.47 35.35 13.18
C ASN A 361 -12.52 36.18 14.47
N LYS A 362 -12.04 37.42 14.37
CA LYS A 362 -11.93 38.33 15.50
C LYS A 362 -12.93 39.46 15.38
N THR A 363 -13.62 39.72 16.47
CA THR A 363 -14.55 40.86 16.58
C THR A 363 -14.22 41.73 17.80
N PHE A 364 -14.65 42.96 17.76
CA PHE A 364 -14.51 43.95 18.84
C PHE A 364 -15.93 44.42 19.24
N ASP A 365 -16.20 44.50 20.53
CA ASP A 365 -17.52 44.88 21.03
C ASP A 365 -17.84 46.36 20.80
N GLN A 366 -16.81 47.21 20.72
CA GLN A 366 -16.94 48.64 20.46
C GLN A 366 -15.75 49.19 19.69
N GLY A 367 -16.01 49.82 18.54
CA GLY A 367 -15.00 50.47 17.70
C GLY A 367 -14.06 49.47 17.05
N ASP A 368 -13.06 49.96 16.37
CA ASP A 368 -12.08 49.20 15.63
C ASP A 368 -10.67 49.56 16.09
N PRO A 369 -9.71 48.61 16.12
CA PRO A 369 -8.33 48.92 16.41
C PRO A 369 -7.68 49.68 15.26
N ALA A 370 -6.59 50.39 15.56
CA ALA A 370 -5.78 51.05 14.54
C ALA A 370 -5.20 49.98 13.59
N GLU A 371 -5.12 50.29 12.29
CA GLU A 371 -4.57 49.36 11.28
C GLU A 371 -3.11 48.96 11.54
N SER A 372 -2.37 49.80 12.22
CA SER A 372 -1.00 49.55 12.66
C SER A 372 -0.89 48.69 13.91
N ASP A 373 -2.03 48.36 14.57
CA ASP A 373 -2.06 47.69 15.87
C ASP A 373 -3.01 46.49 15.82
N MET A 374 -2.72 45.50 14.93
CA MET A 374 -3.54 44.32 14.72
C MET A 374 -3.28 43.24 15.78
N PRO A 375 -4.33 42.55 16.22
CA PRO A 375 -4.18 41.45 17.18
C PRO A 375 -3.36 40.30 16.59
N LYS A 376 -2.60 39.61 17.46
CA LYS A 376 -1.83 38.42 17.08
C LYS A 376 -2.25 37.24 17.89
N PHE A 377 -2.14 36.07 17.26
CA PHE A 377 -2.52 34.79 17.85
C PHE A 377 -1.44 33.73 17.68
N THR A 378 -1.35 32.87 18.69
CA THR A 378 -0.56 31.63 18.64
C THR A 378 -1.50 30.47 18.92
N LEU A 379 -1.38 29.41 18.11
CA LEU A 379 -2.09 28.15 18.30
C LEU A 379 -1.20 27.15 19.03
N TYR A 380 -1.77 26.44 19.99
CA TYR A 380 -1.14 25.31 20.68
C TYR A 380 -2.00 24.09 20.50
N LYS A 381 -1.37 22.93 20.31
CA LYS A 381 -2.00 21.61 20.30
C LYS A 381 -1.58 20.85 21.56
N LYS A 382 -2.49 20.09 22.09
CA LYS A 382 -2.22 19.19 23.21
C LYS A 382 -1.55 17.93 22.68
N TYR A 383 -0.44 17.55 23.29
CA TYR A 383 0.26 16.29 23.01
C TYR A 383 0.23 15.42 24.25
N LYS A 384 -0.10 14.14 24.06
CA LYS A 384 -0.10 13.15 25.14
C LYS A 384 0.91 12.05 24.83
N ASN A 385 1.86 11.87 25.75
CA ASN A 385 2.82 10.79 25.70
C ASN A 385 2.78 10.01 27.00
N GLY A 386 2.12 8.84 26.97
CA GLY A 386 1.81 8.07 28.17
C GLY A 386 0.89 8.86 29.12
N GLU A 387 1.37 9.15 30.34
CA GLU A 387 0.65 9.96 31.33
C GLU A 387 0.97 11.47 31.26
N SER A 388 1.94 11.87 30.45
CA SER A 388 2.37 13.27 30.29
C SER A 388 1.50 13.97 29.25
N GLU A 389 1.03 15.16 29.59
CA GLU A 389 0.27 16.04 28.67
C GLU A 389 1.01 17.38 28.56
N GLU A 390 1.24 17.83 27.33
CA GLU A 390 1.94 19.08 27.04
C GLU A 390 1.22 19.89 25.95
N TRP A 391 1.29 21.22 26.04
CA TRP A 391 0.80 22.12 25.02
C TRP A 391 1.96 22.61 24.16
N ASN A 392 2.04 22.14 22.93
CA ASN A 392 3.09 22.51 21.99
C ASN A 392 2.57 23.52 20.98
N LYS A 393 3.42 24.48 20.63
CA LYS A 393 3.09 25.52 19.66
C LYS A 393 2.97 24.93 18.26
N VAL A 394 1.86 25.22 17.56
CA VAL A 394 1.60 24.83 16.18
C VAL A 394 1.94 25.99 15.24
N GLY A 395 2.90 25.79 14.37
CA GLY A 395 3.31 26.80 13.40
C GLY A 395 3.89 28.07 13.99
N LYS A 396 3.65 29.19 13.30
CA LYS A 396 4.13 30.54 13.71
C LYS A 396 2.99 31.36 14.30
N GLU A 397 3.34 32.37 15.11
CA GLU A 397 2.40 33.44 15.48
C GLU A 397 1.88 34.12 14.21
N ILE A 398 0.57 34.36 14.16
CA ILE A 398 -0.09 35.09 13.07
C ILE A 398 -0.57 36.46 13.55
N ALA A 399 -0.39 37.50 12.73
CA ALA A 399 -1.12 38.75 12.87
C ALA A 399 -2.39 38.67 12.00
N LEU A 400 -3.53 39.11 12.55
CA LEU A 400 -4.76 39.14 11.77
C LEU A 400 -4.71 40.26 10.71
N THR A 401 -5.42 40.03 9.63
CA THR A 401 -5.59 40.99 8.53
C THR A 401 -6.97 41.62 8.65
N ARG A 402 -7.02 42.96 8.54
CA ARG A 402 -8.26 43.70 8.45
C ARG A 402 -8.78 43.65 7.01
N GLY A 403 -10.01 43.21 6.85
CA GLY A 403 -10.77 43.23 5.60
C GLY A 403 -12.05 44.05 5.74
N GLY A 404 -12.87 44.10 4.69
CA GLY A 404 -14.15 44.81 4.70
C GLY A 404 -14.01 46.33 4.45
N THR A 405 -15.06 47.07 4.84
CA THR A 405 -15.16 48.52 4.67
C THR A 405 -15.46 49.19 6.01
N GLU A 406 -15.29 50.51 6.08
CA GLU A 406 -15.57 51.30 7.29
C GLU A 406 -16.96 51.00 7.84
N GLY A 407 -17.06 50.70 9.14
CA GLY A 407 -18.27 50.30 9.84
C GLY A 407 -18.60 48.80 9.70
N HIS A 408 -17.86 48.04 8.88
CA HIS A 408 -18.04 46.58 8.65
C HIS A 408 -16.70 45.87 8.46
N PHE A 409 -15.72 46.18 9.30
CA PHE A 409 -14.42 45.52 9.23
C PHE A 409 -14.49 44.09 9.76
N THR A 410 -13.73 43.23 9.11
CA THR A 410 -13.46 41.84 9.53
C THR A 410 -11.98 41.68 9.87
N TYR A 411 -11.67 40.88 10.87
CA TYR A 411 -10.29 40.63 11.31
C TYR A 411 -10.06 39.13 11.29
N THR A 412 -9.33 38.66 10.29
CA THR A 412 -9.20 37.23 10.03
C THR A 412 -7.73 36.79 9.88
N GLY A 413 -7.48 35.55 10.19
CA GLY A 413 -6.22 34.85 9.98
C GLY A 413 -6.44 33.35 9.99
N SER A 414 -5.43 32.56 9.68
CA SER A 414 -5.59 31.09 9.66
C SER A 414 -4.33 30.34 10.08
N PHE A 415 -4.54 29.18 10.66
CA PHE A 415 -3.54 28.14 10.86
C PHE A 415 -3.89 26.98 9.93
N SER A 416 -2.95 26.62 9.04
CA SER A 416 -3.19 25.68 7.95
C SER A 416 -2.40 24.42 8.12
N ARG A 417 -2.96 23.30 7.61
CA ARG A 417 -2.37 21.97 7.63
C ARG A 417 -2.16 21.47 9.04
N ILE A 418 -3.27 21.43 9.76
CA ILE A 418 -3.42 20.86 11.09
C ILE A 418 -4.36 19.66 11.00
N ASP A 419 -4.25 18.73 11.94
CA ASP A 419 -5.12 17.54 12.01
C ASP A 419 -6.24 17.69 13.04
N ASP A 420 -6.87 16.57 13.43
CA ASP A 420 -7.80 16.51 14.54
C ASP A 420 -7.06 16.58 15.90
N GLY A 421 -7.73 17.00 16.96
CA GLY A 421 -7.13 17.08 18.31
C GLY A 421 -7.66 18.17 19.19
N GLU A 422 -7.06 18.32 20.38
CA GLU A 422 -7.37 19.36 21.35
C GLU A 422 -6.43 20.56 21.16
N TYR A 423 -7.02 21.75 21.04
CA TYR A 423 -6.31 22.98 20.72
C TYR A 423 -6.58 24.09 21.71
N LYS A 424 -5.61 25.01 21.83
CA LYS A 424 -5.69 26.23 22.59
C LYS A 424 -5.22 27.40 21.73
N LEU A 425 -6.11 28.36 21.44
CA LEU A 425 -5.81 29.60 20.74
C LEU A 425 -5.57 30.71 21.76
N VAL A 426 -4.42 31.34 21.71
CA VAL A 426 -3.96 32.37 22.66
C VAL A 426 -3.76 33.69 21.92
N GLU A 427 -4.41 34.77 22.40
CA GLU A 427 -4.15 36.13 21.93
C GLU A 427 -2.83 36.63 22.54
N THR A 428 -1.78 36.75 21.72
CA THR A 428 -0.43 37.14 22.15
C THR A 428 -0.16 38.62 22.03
N HIS A 429 -0.97 39.32 21.23
CA HIS A 429 -0.97 40.77 21.14
C HIS A 429 -2.42 41.28 21.06
N THR A 430 -2.78 42.16 22.00
CA THR A 430 -4.09 42.81 22.07
C THR A 430 -3.95 44.27 21.68
N PRO A 431 -4.75 44.80 20.74
CA PRO A 431 -4.73 46.19 20.37
C PRO A 431 -5.00 47.14 21.53
N ALA A 432 -4.41 48.35 21.48
CA ALA A 432 -4.55 49.34 22.53
C ALA A 432 -6.02 49.70 22.77
N GLY A 433 -6.40 49.79 24.05
CA GLY A 433 -7.76 50.11 24.48
C GLY A 433 -8.73 48.93 24.62
N TYR A 434 -8.26 47.70 24.34
CA TYR A 434 -9.03 46.47 24.52
C TYR A 434 -8.45 45.57 25.61
N ASN A 435 -9.30 44.73 26.18
CA ASN A 435 -8.88 43.69 27.12
C ASN A 435 -8.49 42.43 26.32
N THR A 436 -7.39 41.78 26.70
CA THR A 436 -6.99 40.50 26.14
C THR A 436 -8.09 39.45 26.29
N ALA A 437 -8.40 38.74 25.21
CA ALA A 437 -9.33 37.63 25.29
C ALA A 437 -8.74 36.47 26.12
N ALA A 438 -9.59 35.76 26.82
CA ALA A 438 -9.19 34.52 27.48
C ALA A 438 -8.78 33.48 26.44
N ASP A 439 -7.88 32.58 26.83
CA ASP A 439 -7.48 31.46 25.99
C ASP A 439 -8.74 30.68 25.52
N THR A 440 -8.83 30.44 24.21
CA THR A 440 -9.94 29.70 23.62
C THR A 440 -9.54 28.24 23.46
N LEU A 441 -10.15 27.37 24.26
CA LEU A 441 -9.97 25.91 24.18
C LEU A 441 -11.04 25.31 23.25
N PHE A 442 -10.66 24.41 22.37
CA PHE A 442 -11.57 23.71 21.48
C PHE A 442 -10.97 22.38 21.01
N THR A 443 -11.82 21.53 20.47
CA THR A 443 -11.44 20.25 19.85
C THR A 443 -11.84 20.29 18.38
N ILE A 444 -10.91 19.95 17.50
CA ILE A 444 -11.20 19.61 16.10
C ILE A 444 -11.42 18.11 16.04
N THR A 445 -12.50 17.68 15.42
CA THR A 445 -12.78 16.26 15.15
C THR A 445 -13.05 16.06 13.67
N ALA A 446 -12.48 15.01 13.13
CA ALA A 446 -12.71 14.59 11.76
C ALA A 446 -13.08 13.10 11.73
N ASP A 447 -14.01 12.74 10.86
CA ASP A 447 -14.32 11.36 10.54
C ASP A 447 -14.06 11.14 9.05
N HIS A 448 -13.40 10.03 8.70
CA HIS A 448 -13.09 9.65 7.34
C HIS A 448 -13.25 8.13 7.16
N ASP A 449 -13.39 7.68 5.90
CA ASP A 449 -13.59 6.27 5.59
C ASP A 449 -12.28 5.50 5.79
N VAL A 450 -12.21 4.69 6.84
CA VAL A 450 -11.00 3.93 7.23
C VAL A 450 -10.92 2.55 6.56
N LEU A 451 -12.01 2.09 5.90
CA LEU A 451 -12.10 0.81 5.21
C LEU A 451 -12.81 1.03 3.86
N SER A 452 -12.12 1.63 2.89
CA SER A 452 -12.71 1.97 1.59
C SER A 452 -11.65 2.06 0.50
N ASP A 453 -11.88 1.44 -0.65
CA ASP A 453 -11.02 1.58 -1.82
C ASP A 453 -10.98 3.03 -2.37
N ASN A 454 -11.88 3.89 -1.91
CA ASN A 454 -11.93 5.30 -2.25
C ASN A 454 -12.30 6.14 -1.01
N PRO A 455 -11.37 6.32 -0.05
CA PRO A 455 -11.63 7.00 1.20
C PRO A 455 -12.13 8.44 1.02
N ALA A 456 -13.05 8.87 1.85
CA ALA A 456 -13.59 10.22 1.84
C ALA A 456 -13.60 10.82 3.26
N LEU A 457 -13.44 12.15 3.35
CA LEU A 457 -13.69 12.91 4.56
C LEU A 457 -15.20 13.02 4.77
N THR A 458 -15.74 12.39 5.80
CA THR A 458 -17.18 12.27 6.05
C THR A 458 -17.72 13.34 7.00
N SER A 459 -16.88 13.78 7.96
CA SER A 459 -17.22 14.83 8.92
C SER A 459 -16.00 15.68 9.26
N LEU A 460 -16.22 16.97 9.55
CA LEU A 460 -15.22 17.90 10.13
C LEU A 460 -15.94 18.86 11.06
N LYS A 461 -15.50 18.98 12.31
CA LYS A 461 -16.15 19.82 13.32
C LYS A 461 -15.13 20.54 14.19
N ILE A 462 -15.54 21.69 14.72
CA ILE A 462 -14.90 22.34 15.87
C ILE A 462 -15.89 22.28 17.04
N ASN A 463 -15.50 21.60 18.11
CA ASN A 463 -16.40 21.18 19.18
C ASN A 463 -17.62 20.43 18.60
N GLN A 464 -18.81 21.04 18.64
CA GLN A 464 -20.05 20.44 18.10
C GLN A 464 -20.55 21.18 16.84
N THR A 465 -19.82 22.18 16.37
CA THR A 465 -20.19 22.98 15.19
C THR A 465 -19.57 22.37 13.94
N ASP A 466 -20.40 22.12 12.94
CA ASP A 466 -19.93 21.61 11.65
C ASP A 466 -19.04 22.65 10.96
N GLY A 467 -17.90 22.18 10.44
CA GLY A 467 -16.99 22.90 9.55
C GLY A 467 -17.33 22.68 8.09
N ASP A 468 -16.61 23.33 7.22
CA ASP A 468 -16.66 23.08 5.78
C ASP A 468 -15.68 21.94 5.42
N LYS A 469 -16.17 20.71 5.35
CA LYS A 469 -15.35 19.55 5.00
C LYS A 469 -14.81 19.60 3.57
N THR A 470 -15.50 20.27 2.63
CA THR A 470 -15.04 20.39 1.25
C THR A 470 -13.75 21.18 1.16
N ASN A 471 -13.72 22.32 1.84
CA ASN A 471 -12.53 23.18 1.93
C ASN A 471 -11.63 22.82 3.13
N GLY A 472 -12.03 21.88 3.99
CA GLY A 472 -11.27 21.45 5.16
C GLY A 472 -11.13 22.52 6.22
N THR A 473 -12.13 23.41 6.40
CA THR A 473 -12.01 24.56 7.29
C THR A 473 -12.96 24.51 8.47
N VAL A 474 -12.45 24.89 9.64
CA VAL A 474 -13.22 25.18 10.84
C VAL A 474 -12.94 26.60 11.30
N GLN A 475 -13.84 27.20 12.09
CA GLN A 475 -13.71 28.60 12.52
C GLN A 475 -13.79 28.74 14.05
N ALA A 476 -12.84 29.52 14.60
CA ALA A 476 -12.87 29.97 15.97
C ALA A 476 -13.19 31.49 16.02
N ASP A 477 -14.24 31.85 16.75
CA ASP A 477 -14.64 33.23 16.96
C ASP A 477 -14.08 33.74 18.30
N VAL A 478 -13.40 34.89 18.27
CA VAL A 478 -12.80 35.54 19.46
C VAL A 478 -13.26 36.97 19.53
N VAL A 479 -13.74 37.39 20.71
CA VAL A 479 -14.26 38.75 20.96
C VAL A 479 -13.37 39.48 21.94
N ASN A 480 -12.89 40.69 21.59
CA ASN A 480 -12.28 41.60 22.56
C ASN A 480 -13.28 42.65 23.02
N LYS A 481 -13.31 42.83 24.34
CA LYS A 481 -14.09 43.91 24.98
C LYS A 481 -13.25 45.13 25.19
N LYS A 482 -13.82 46.30 24.94
CA LYS A 482 -13.17 47.57 25.20
C LYS A 482 -12.88 47.73 26.70
N GLY A 483 -11.64 48.10 27.00
CA GLY A 483 -11.24 48.37 28.37
C GLY A 483 -11.94 49.62 28.91
N SER A 484 -12.46 49.60 30.14
CA SER A 484 -12.99 50.76 30.84
C SER A 484 -11.85 51.44 31.56
N ASN A 485 -11.55 52.69 31.19
CA ASN A 485 -10.70 53.55 32.01
C ASN A 485 -11.50 53.92 33.26
N LEU A 486 -11.39 53.11 34.30
CA LEU A 486 -11.96 53.49 35.60
C LEU A 486 -11.12 54.65 36.15
N PRO A 487 -11.73 55.75 36.58
CA PRO A 487 -10.99 56.82 37.21
C PRO A 487 -10.27 56.28 38.45
N SER A 488 -8.95 56.40 38.45
CA SER A 488 -8.15 56.06 39.63
C SER A 488 -8.43 57.08 40.72
N THR A 489 -9.12 56.68 41.75
CA THR A 489 -9.30 57.52 42.94
C THR A 489 -8.06 57.56 43.83
N GLY A 490 -7.01 56.86 43.49
CA GLY A 490 -5.73 56.77 44.18
C GLY A 490 -4.65 57.74 43.71
N GLY A 491 -5.00 58.76 42.88
CA GLY A 491 -4.07 59.78 42.43
C GLY A 491 -3.58 60.69 43.56
N MET A 492 -2.99 61.82 43.28
CA MET A 492 -2.31 62.76 44.21
C MET A 492 -2.99 62.98 45.57
N GLY A 493 -4.31 62.76 45.70
CA GLY A 493 -5.04 62.89 46.96
C GLY A 493 -4.62 61.89 48.05
N THR A 494 -4.32 60.66 47.73
CA THR A 494 -3.82 59.69 48.71
C THR A 494 -2.39 59.96 49.15
N VAL A 495 -1.55 60.44 48.26
CA VAL A 495 -0.19 60.87 48.60
C VAL A 495 -0.23 62.09 49.51
N LEU A 496 -1.12 63.06 49.24
CA LEU A 496 -1.33 64.24 50.10
C LEU A 496 -1.85 63.89 51.48
N LEU A 497 -2.78 62.93 51.60
CA LEU A 497 -3.28 62.39 52.86
C LEU A 497 -2.20 61.67 53.67
N TYR A 498 -1.35 60.87 53.06
CA TYR A 498 -0.20 60.21 53.69
C TYR A 498 0.85 61.26 54.18
N VAL A 499 1.18 62.26 53.38
CA VAL A 499 2.10 63.35 53.75
C VAL A 499 1.51 64.17 54.89
N ALA A 500 0.23 64.54 54.85
CA ALA A 500 -0.46 65.26 55.94
C ALA A 500 -0.53 64.40 57.21
N GLY A 501 -0.85 63.10 57.13
CA GLY A 501 -0.88 62.19 58.24
C GLY A 501 0.49 62.02 58.93
N ILE A 502 1.54 61.91 58.18
CA ILE A 502 2.94 61.83 58.70
C ILE A 502 3.32 63.16 59.37
N ALA A 503 2.96 64.33 58.80
CA ALA A 503 3.22 65.61 59.43
C ALA A 503 2.51 65.78 60.77
N VAL A 504 1.24 65.37 60.86
CA VAL A 504 0.49 65.37 62.11
C VAL A 504 1.10 64.42 63.15
N PHE A 505 1.54 63.22 62.74
CA PHE A 505 2.22 62.28 63.65
C PHE A 505 3.57 62.83 64.19
N VAL A 506 4.34 63.47 63.37
CA VAL A 506 5.62 64.12 63.78
C VAL A 506 5.35 65.25 64.73
N LEU A 507 4.37 66.13 64.46
CA LEU A 507 3.99 67.21 65.37
C LEU A 507 3.43 66.70 66.69
N ALA A 508 2.62 65.69 66.71
CA ALA A 508 2.09 65.06 67.95
C ALA A 508 3.25 64.41 68.74
N GLY A 509 4.15 63.72 68.07
CA GLY A 509 5.35 63.15 68.70
C GLY A 509 6.28 64.22 69.32
N ALA A 510 6.49 65.35 68.62
CA ALA A 510 7.30 66.46 69.11
C ALA A 510 6.66 67.16 70.30
N THR A 511 5.33 67.38 70.28
CA THR A 511 4.59 67.95 71.40
C THR A 511 4.59 67.03 72.64
N LEU A 512 4.46 65.71 72.43
CA LEU A 512 4.55 64.72 73.50
C LEU A 512 5.93 64.72 74.17
N VAL A 513 6.99 64.73 73.37
CA VAL A 513 8.36 64.80 73.88
C VAL A 513 8.63 66.11 74.63
N MET A 514 8.10 67.26 74.14
CA MET A 514 8.19 68.51 74.88
C MET A 514 7.38 68.51 76.17
N ALA A 515 6.16 67.90 76.21
CA ALA A 515 5.40 67.77 77.40
C ALA A 515 6.04 66.85 78.43
N LEU A 516 6.65 65.76 78.00
CA LEU A 516 7.37 64.85 78.89
C LEU A 516 8.68 65.49 79.43
N ARG A 517 9.38 66.30 78.64
CA ARG A 517 10.56 67.08 79.11
C ARG A 517 10.14 68.17 80.17
N ARG A 518 9.00 68.80 80.04
CA ARG A 518 8.45 69.77 81.03
C ARG A 518 7.99 69.11 82.34
N ARG A 519 7.72 67.83 82.31
CA ARG A 519 7.31 67.09 83.54
C ARG A 519 8.48 66.56 84.35
N ASN A 520 9.66 66.47 83.72
CA ASN A 520 10.91 65.95 84.32
C ASN A 520 11.96 67.05 84.62
N ALA A 521 11.55 68.37 84.48
CA ALA A 521 12.29 69.56 84.88
C ALA A 521 11.41 70.20 86.04
#